data_29d8294473ba6312bcda564b90359a66
#
_entry.id   29d8294473ba6312bcda564b90359a66
#
_cell.length_a   1.000
_cell.length_b   1.000
_cell.length_c   1.000
_cell.angle_alpha   90.00
_cell.angle_beta   90.00
_cell.angle_gamma   90.00
#
_symmetry.space_group_name_H-M   'P 1'
#
loop_
_entity.id
_entity.type
_entity.pdbx_description
1 polymer ?
#
loop_
_entity_poly.entity_id
_entity_poly.type
_entity_poly.pdbx_seq_one_letter_code
_entity_poly.pdbx_strand_id
1 'polypeptide(L)'
;MNRVKTKIGDALVRVIAVMIGLILIFPIVYCVCSAFKTPGEFALSKLLPESFTYLANFKNALHQAPLMRYMLNSVIVSLLGTVMRLVFSILAAYAFTNYEFKFKNACFFLILATMMMPGDILLVTNYATVSKLGLLNSYLGMCITSFVSASQMFMLRQRFMSVPRDMRDAAMLDGCGDLRYIATVLLPICKPVITTLFIQ
;
A
#
# COMPACT_ATOMS: atom_id res chain seq x y z
N MET A 1 -24.41 -0.24 41.29
CA MET A 1 -25.26 0.08 40.11
C MET A 1 -24.49 0.45 38.86
N ASN A 2 -23.32 1.10 38.95
CA ASN A 2 -22.51 1.51 37.76
C ASN A 2 -21.78 0.33 37.00
N ARG A 3 -21.34 -0.73 37.72
CA ARG A 3 -20.64 -1.88 37.07
C ARG A 3 -21.56 -2.76 36.21
N VAL A 4 -22.87 -2.76 36.44
CA VAL A 4 -23.83 -3.53 35.62
C VAL A 4 -24.12 -2.77 34.33
N LYS A 5 -24.27 -1.44 34.39
CA LYS A 5 -24.49 -0.58 33.21
C LYS A 5 -23.30 -0.61 32.24
N THR A 6 -22.06 -0.65 32.75
CA THR A 6 -20.88 -0.79 31.90
C THR A 6 -20.84 -2.16 31.21
N LYS A 7 -21.15 -3.27 31.88
CA LYS A 7 -21.20 -4.59 31.28
C LYS A 7 -22.25 -4.76 30.18
N ILE A 8 -23.43 -4.14 30.35
CA ILE A 8 -24.49 -4.15 29.32
C ILE A 8 -24.05 -3.27 28.13
N GLY A 9 -23.43 -2.11 28.35
CA GLY A 9 -22.86 -1.29 27.29
C GLY A 9 -21.79 -1.99 26.49
N ASP A 10 -20.86 -2.67 27.19
CA ASP A 10 -19.79 -3.45 26.54
C ASP A 10 -20.33 -4.63 25.74
N ALA A 11 -21.38 -5.30 26.24
CA ALA A 11 -22.03 -6.40 25.50
C ALA A 11 -22.72 -5.89 24.23
N LEU A 12 -23.43 -4.74 24.32
CA LEU A 12 -24.08 -4.12 23.16
C LEU A 12 -23.05 -3.72 22.09
N VAL A 13 -21.97 -3.07 22.50
CA VAL A 13 -20.88 -2.68 21.57
C VAL A 13 -20.27 -3.91 20.89
N ARG A 14 -20.04 -5.02 21.61
CA ARG A 14 -19.55 -6.27 21.01
C ARG A 14 -20.53 -6.85 20.00
N VAL A 15 -21.81 -6.90 20.33
CA VAL A 15 -22.85 -7.38 19.40
C VAL A 15 -22.89 -6.55 18.13
N ILE A 16 -22.88 -5.23 18.26
CA ILE A 16 -22.86 -4.31 17.10
C ILE A 16 -21.59 -4.53 16.28
N ALA A 17 -20.43 -4.64 16.91
CA ALA A 17 -19.15 -4.89 16.22
C ALA A 17 -19.16 -6.21 15.46
N VAL A 18 -19.71 -7.28 16.04
CA VAL A 18 -19.86 -8.57 15.35
C VAL A 18 -20.83 -8.47 14.18
N MET A 19 -21.98 -7.81 14.35
CA MET A 19 -22.93 -7.60 13.26
C MET A 19 -22.31 -6.84 12.09
N ILE A 20 -21.60 -5.74 12.36
CA ILE A 20 -20.87 -4.99 11.33
C ILE A 20 -19.83 -5.87 10.67
N GLY A 21 -19.06 -6.64 11.45
CA GLY A 21 -18.07 -7.59 10.91
C GLY A 21 -18.68 -8.62 9.97
N LEU A 22 -19.82 -9.21 10.33
CA LEU A 22 -20.54 -10.17 9.48
C LEU A 22 -21.04 -9.50 8.18
N ILE A 23 -21.57 -8.28 8.24
CA ILE A 23 -22.00 -7.53 7.05
C ILE A 23 -20.82 -7.26 6.12
N LEU A 24 -19.65 -6.89 6.65
CA LEU A 24 -18.45 -6.62 5.86
C LEU A 24 -17.84 -7.87 5.24
N ILE A 25 -17.94 -9.02 5.91
CA ILE A 25 -17.43 -10.31 5.40
C ILE A 25 -18.39 -10.94 4.39
N PHE A 26 -19.69 -10.65 4.50
CA PHE A 26 -20.73 -11.27 3.67
C PHE A 26 -20.44 -11.20 2.15
N PRO A 27 -20.05 -10.05 1.55
CA PRO A 27 -19.76 -9.97 0.12
C PRO A 27 -18.60 -10.91 -0.29
N ILE A 28 -17.58 -11.04 0.56
CA ILE A 28 -16.42 -11.90 0.30
C ILE A 28 -16.85 -13.39 0.31
N VAL A 29 -17.57 -13.78 1.35
CA VAL A 29 -18.10 -15.14 1.47
C VAL A 29 -19.05 -15.47 0.30
N TYR A 30 -19.95 -14.54 -0.03
CA TYR A 30 -20.86 -14.69 -1.17
C TYR A 30 -20.10 -14.86 -2.50
N CYS A 31 -19.04 -14.07 -2.72
CA CYS A 31 -18.20 -14.16 -3.92
C CYS A 31 -17.52 -15.54 -4.00
N VAL A 32 -16.94 -16.03 -2.90
CA VAL A 32 -16.33 -17.38 -2.83
C VAL A 32 -17.37 -18.47 -3.09
N CYS A 33 -18.52 -18.41 -2.42
CA CYS A 33 -19.61 -19.37 -2.65
C CYS A 33 -20.11 -19.34 -4.10
N SER A 34 -20.22 -18.15 -4.69
CA SER A 34 -20.68 -17.98 -6.06
C SER A 34 -19.73 -18.58 -7.09
N ALA A 35 -18.42 -18.65 -6.81
CA ALA A 35 -17.45 -19.30 -7.68
C ALA A 35 -17.71 -20.79 -7.91
N PHE A 36 -18.39 -21.46 -6.97
CA PHE A 36 -18.75 -22.89 -7.05
C PHE A 36 -20.18 -23.15 -7.56
N LYS A 37 -20.97 -22.11 -7.86
CA LYS A 37 -22.34 -22.27 -8.35
C LYS A 37 -22.37 -22.72 -9.82
N THR A 38 -23.33 -23.57 -10.12
CA THR A 38 -23.69 -23.89 -11.49
C THR A 38 -24.49 -22.74 -12.14
N PRO A 39 -24.54 -22.63 -13.47
CA PRO A 39 -25.36 -21.64 -14.16
C PRO A 39 -26.84 -21.66 -13.75
N GLY A 40 -27.39 -22.86 -13.45
CA GLY A 40 -28.77 -23.01 -12.99
C GLY A 40 -29.00 -22.44 -11.60
N GLU A 41 -28.06 -22.63 -10.67
CA GLU A 41 -28.14 -22.05 -9.31
C GLU A 41 -28.01 -20.54 -9.32
N PHE A 42 -27.25 -19.99 -10.28
CA PHE A 42 -27.16 -18.55 -10.52
C PHE A 42 -28.52 -18.01 -11.00
N ALA A 43 -29.14 -18.67 -11.96
CA ALA A 43 -30.46 -18.28 -12.50
C ALA A 43 -31.56 -18.32 -11.42
N LEU A 44 -31.47 -19.25 -10.49
CA LEU A 44 -32.41 -19.38 -9.36
C LEU A 44 -32.07 -18.46 -8.18
N SER A 45 -31.04 -17.59 -8.30
CA SER A 45 -30.59 -16.67 -7.25
C SER A 45 -30.32 -17.32 -5.89
N LYS A 46 -29.88 -18.59 -5.86
CA LYS A 46 -29.55 -19.28 -4.63
C LYS A 46 -28.38 -18.60 -3.92
N LEU A 47 -28.47 -18.39 -2.61
CA LEU A 47 -27.41 -17.76 -1.83
C LEU A 47 -26.16 -18.62 -1.72
N LEU A 48 -26.32 -19.92 -1.52
CA LEU A 48 -25.23 -20.89 -1.35
C LEU A 48 -25.24 -21.89 -2.52
N PRO A 49 -24.06 -22.43 -2.92
CA PRO A 49 -23.98 -23.52 -3.87
C PRO A 49 -24.52 -24.81 -3.26
N GLU A 50 -25.14 -25.68 -4.04
CA GLU A 50 -25.54 -27.04 -3.59
C GLU A 50 -24.33 -27.95 -3.38
N SER A 51 -23.25 -27.70 -4.12
CA SER A 51 -22.00 -28.45 -4.00
C SER A 51 -20.79 -27.55 -4.28
N PHE A 52 -19.74 -27.73 -3.47
CA PHE A 52 -18.45 -27.05 -3.68
C PHE A 52 -17.52 -27.81 -4.65
N THR A 53 -18.02 -28.82 -5.34
CA THR A 53 -17.22 -29.61 -6.30
C THR A 53 -17.25 -29.09 -7.73
N TYR A 54 -18.12 -28.10 -8.03
CA TYR A 54 -18.26 -27.53 -9.39
C TYR A 54 -17.11 -26.57 -9.71
N LEU A 55 -16.09 -27.11 -10.39
CA LEU A 55 -14.86 -26.36 -10.75
C LEU A 55 -14.86 -25.81 -12.18
N ALA A 56 -15.96 -26.02 -12.94
CA ALA A 56 -16.03 -25.59 -14.33
C ALA A 56 -15.87 -24.07 -14.51
N ASN A 57 -16.34 -23.25 -13.55
CA ASN A 57 -16.18 -21.81 -13.58
C ASN A 57 -14.70 -21.40 -13.56
N PHE A 58 -13.87 -22.06 -12.75
CA PHE A 58 -12.43 -21.80 -12.70
C PHE A 58 -11.74 -22.20 -14.00
N LYS A 59 -12.12 -23.37 -14.56
CA LYS A 59 -11.58 -23.84 -15.83
C LYS A 59 -11.95 -22.88 -16.96
N ASN A 60 -13.22 -22.45 -17.03
CA ASN A 60 -13.69 -21.51 -18.02
C ASN A 60 -12.97 -20.14 -17.88
N ALA A 61 -12.79 -19.64 -16.67
CA ALA A 61 -12.08 -18.38 -16.43
C ALA A 61 -10.62 -18.45 -16.93
N LEU A 62 -9.93 -19.56 -16.66
CA LEU A 62 -8.56 -19.79 -17.13
C LEU A 62 -8.46 -19.91 -18.67
N HIS A 63 -9.49 -20.43 -19.32
CA HIS A 63 -9.53 -20.53 -20.79
C HIS A 63 -9.95 -19.25 -21.48
N GLN A 64 -10.86 -18.47 -20.87
CA GLN A 64 -11.39 -17.25 -21.49
C GLN A 64 -10.44 -16.05 -21.37
N ALA A 65 -9.57 -16.04 -20.39
CA ALA A 65 -8.63 -14.94 -20.15
C ALA A 65 -7.24 -15.47 -19.78
N PRO A 66 -6.15 -14.81 -20.23
CA PRO A 66 -4.78 -15.16 -19.86
C PRO A 66 -4.47 -14.70 -18.42
N LEU A 67 -5.20 -15.25 -17.45
CA LEU A 67 -5.15 -14.82 -16.04
C LEU A 67 -3.72 -14.90 -15.46
N MET A 68 -2.96 -15.94 -15.84
CA MET A 68 -1.56 -16.08 -15.40
C MET A 68 -0.72 -14.88 -15.84
N ARG A 69 -0.92 -14.41 -17.08
CA ARG A 69 -0.23 -13.22 -17.58
C ARG A 69 -0.66 -11.96 -16.82
N TYR A 70 -1.94 -11.83 -16.51
CA TYR A 70 -2.44 -10.69 -15.73
C TYR A 70 -1.89 -10.70 -14.30
N MET A 71 -1.83 -11.85 -13.66
CA MET A 71 -1.21 -12.00 -12.34
C MET A 71 0.28 -11.63 -12.36
N LEU A 72 1.05 -12.13 -13.35
CA LEU A 72 2.44 -11.77 -13.52
C LEU A 72 2.64 -10.26 -13.74
N ASN A 73 1.81 -9.66 -14.60
CA ASN A 73 1.84 -8.22 -14.84
C ASN A 73 1.57 -7.44 -13.53
N SER A 74 0.58 -7.87 -12.76
CA SER A 74 0.25 -7.24 -11.47
C SER A 74 1.41 -7.32 -10.48
N VAL A 75 2.07 -8.48 -10.39
CA VAL A 75 3.25 -8.68 -9.54
C VAL A 75 4.40 -7.75 -9.99
N ILE A 76 4.68 -7.69 -11.30
CA ILE A 76 5.74 -6.83 -11.84
C ILE A 76 5.46 -5.36 -11.52
N VAL A 77 4.24 -4.88 -11.80
CA VAL A 77 3.84 -3.48 -11.55
C VAL A 77 3.90 -3.15 -10.06
N SER A 78 3.37 -4.03 -9.21
CA SER A 78 3.38 -3.83 -7.76
C SER A 78 4.80 -3.77 -7.20
N LEU A 79 5.65 -4.71 -7.58
CA LEU A 79 7.04 -4.74 -7.10
C LEU A 79 7.83 -3.53 -7.61
N LEU A 80 7.73 -3.22 -8.91
CA LEU A 80 8.41 -2.08 -9.49
C LEU A 80 7.97 -0.78 -8.84
N GLY A 81 6.66 -0.57 -8.72
CA GLY A 81 6.08 0.63 -8.08
C GLY A 81 6.49 0.77 -6.62
N THR A 82 6.40 -0.31 -5.85
CA THR A 82 6.74 -0.30 -4.41
C THR A 82 8.23 -0.06 -4.18
N VAL A 83 9.10 -0.78 -4.91
CA VAL A 83 10.56 -0.62 -4.75
C VAL A 83 11.00 0.79 -5.11
N MET A 84 10.54 1.33 -6.26
CA MET A 84 10.91 2.68 -6.70
C MET A 84 10.36 3.73 -5.72
N ARG A 85 9.13 3.58 -5.26
CA ARG A 85 8.53 4.46 -4.25
C ARG A 85 9.31 4.47 -2.94
N LEU A 86 9.72 3.30 -2.45
CA LEU A 86 10.55 3.22 -1.24
C LEU A 86 11.92 3.86 -1.43
N VAL A 87 12.60 3.59 -2.55
CA VAL A 87 13.91 4.17 -2.84
C VAL A 87 13.83 5.70 -2.83
N PHE A 88 12.90 6.29 -3.58
CA PHE A 88 12.74 7.75 -3.60
C PHE A 88 12.34 8.32 -2.23
N SER A 89 11.46 7.63 -1.52
CA SER A 89 11.02 8.07 -0.18
C SER A 89 12.16 8.00 0.84
N ILE A 90 13.00 6.96 0.81
CA ILE A 90 14.17 6.82 1.68
C ILE A 90 15.20 7.92 1.41
N LEU A 91 15.55 8.13 0.15
CA LEU A 91 16.53 9.15 -0.24
C LEU A 91 16.03 10.56 0.13
N ALA A 92 14.78 10.87 -0.16
CA ALA A 92 14.17 12.14 0.20
C ALA A 92 14.10 12.33 1.73
N ALA A 93 13.62 11.32 2.47
CA ALA A 93 13.55 11.37 3.93
C ALA A 93 14.93 11.54 4.56
N TYR A 94 15.95 10.87 4.03
CA TYR A 94 17.33 11.02 4.47
C TYR A 94 17.85 12.44 4.24
N ALA A 95 17.62 12.98 3.04
CA ALA A 95 18.03 14.35 2.71
C ALA A 95 17.39 15.37 3.65
N PHE A 96 16.07 15.27 3.87
CA PHE A 96 15.33 16.16 4.78
C PHE A 96 15.65 15.95 6.26
N THR A 97 16.31 14.87 6.65
CA THR A 97 16.72 14.61 8.03
C THR A 97 18.14 15.08 8.28
N ASN A 98 19.09 14.72 7.41
CA ASN A 98 20.52 14.80 7.71
C ASN A 98 21.24 15.97 7.04
N TYR A 99 20.67 16.55 5.97
CA TYR A 99 21.28 17.70 5.31
C TYR A 99 20.62 19.01 5.71
N GLU A 100 21.41 20.07 5.79
CA GLU A 100 20.93 21.44 5.92
C GLU A 100 21.10 22.15 4.56
N PHE A 101 20.01 22.67 4.02
CA PHE A 101 20.00 23.39 2.76
C PHE A 101 19.00 24.53 2.78
N LYS A 102 19.23 25.51 1.91
CA LYS A 102 18.37 26.70 1.80
C LYS A 102 16.94 26.28 1.45
N PHE A 103 15.95 26.84 2.14
CA PHE A 103 14.52 26.54 1.97
C PHE A 103 14.08 25.10 2.33
N LYS A 104 14.88 24.33 3.07
CA LYS A 104 14.53 22.96 3.52
C LYS A 104 13.09 22.85 4.05
N ASN A 105 12.72 23.74 4.98
CA ASN A 105 11.39 23.69 5.61
C ASN A 105 10.28 24.07 4.61
N ALA A 106 10.52 25.03 3.72
CA ALA A 106 9.56 25.39 2.69
C ALA A 106 9.32 24.26 1.69
N CYS A 107 10.39 23.63 1.21
CA CYS A 107 10.31 22.44 0.34
C CYS A 107 9.57 21.28 1.02
N PHE A 108 9.88 21.03 2.30
CA PHE A 108 9.20 20.00 3.07
C PHE A 108 7.70 20.29 3.23
N PHE A 109 7.36 21.53 3.55
CA PHE A 109 5.97 21.97 3.67
C PHE A 109 5.21 21.85 2.35
N LEU A 110 5.83 22.22 1.22
CA LEU A 110 5.24 22.03 -0.10
C LEU A 110 4.95 20.55 -0.42
N ILE A 111 5.88 19.67 -0.09
CA ILE A 111 5.65 18.22 -0.26
C ILE A 111 4.47 17.75 0.61
N LEU A 112 4.39 18.20 1.87
CA LEU A 112 3.24 17.85 2.73
C LEU A 112 1.93 18.42 2.20
N ALA A 113 1.94 19.62 1.60
CA ALA A 113 0.75 20.21 1.00
C ALA A 113 0.19 19.35 -0.15
N THR A 114 1.04 18.60 -0.86
CA THR A 114 0.57 17.67 -1.91
C THR A 114 -0.29 16.53 -1.35
N MET A 115 -0.14 16.16 -0.07
CA MET A 115 -0.98 15.14 0.57
C MET A 115 -2.45 15.57 0.74
N MET A 116 -2.71 16.89 0.69
CA MET A 116 -4.08 17.40 0.77
C MET A 116 -4.84 17.27 -0.55
N MET A 117 -4.15 16.96 -1.64
CA MET A 117 -4.80 16.77 -2.94
C MET A 117 -5.40 15.35 -3.03
N PRO A 118 -6.70 15.23 -3.27
CA PRO A 118 -7.32 13.93 -3.51
C PRO A 118 -6.74 13.26 -4.77
N GLY A 119 -6.33 12.00 -4.66
CA GLY A 119 -5.72 11.25 -5.77
C GLY A 119 -6.60 11.16 -7.01
N ASP A 120 -7.91 11.14 -6.83
CA ASP A 120 -8.89 11.01 -7.93
C ASP A 120 -8.86 12.22 -8.87
N ILE A 121 -8.56 13.42 -8.36
CA ILE A 121 -8.42 14.64 -9.19
C ILE A 121 -7.22 14.53 -10.12
N LEU A 122 -6.17 13.83 -9.70
CA LEU A 122 -4.94 13.67 -10.47
C LEU A 122 -5.05 12.59 -11.56
N LEU A 123 -6.09 11.78 -11.56
CA LEU A 123 -6.23 10.64 -12.49
C LEU A 123 -6.14 11.08 -13.96
N VAL A 124 -6.94 12.06 -14.35
CA VAL A 124 -6.99 12.58 -15.73
C VAL A 124 -5.67 13.24 -16.12
N THR A 125 -5.10 14.03 -15.21
CA THR A 125 -3.84 14.75 -15.43
C THR A 125 -2.67 13.78 -15.56
N ASN A 126 -2.64 12.74 -14.72
CA ASN A 126 -1.63 11.68 -14.78
C ASN A 126 -1.73 10.90 -16.10
N TYR A 127 -2.95 10.54 -16.52
CA TYR A 127 -3.16 9.88 -17.81
C TYR A 127 -2.66 10.75 -18.97
N ALA A 128 -3.01 12.02 -18.99
CA ALA A 128 -2.54 12.97 -20.03
C ALA A 128 -1.02 13.10 -20.05
N THR A 129 -0.38 13.14 -18.87
CA THR A 129 1.08 13.21 -18.74
C THR A 129 1.76 11.95 -19.26
N VAL A 130 1.29 10.76 -18.84
CA VAL A 130 1.81 9.47 -19.30
C VAL A 130 1.62 9.30 -20.82
N SER A 131 0.49 9.76 -21.35
CA SER A 131 0.20 9.77 -22.78
C SER A 131 1.19 10.66 -23.56
N LYS A 132 1.42 11.88 -23.09
CA LYS A 132 2.39 12.82 -23.71
C LYS A 132 3.83 12.29 -23.68
N LEU A 133 4.18 11.50 -22.66
CA LEU A 133 5.48 10.85 -22.55
C LEU A 133 5.60 9.59 -23.43
N GLY A 134 4.54 9.18 -24.12
CA GLY A 134 4.55 7.96 -24.94
C GLY A 134 4.62 6.66 -24.14
N LEU A 135 4.29 6.70 -22.85
CA LEU A 135 4.44 5.56 -21.93
C LEU A 135 3.13 4.77 -21.72
N LEU A 136 2.09 5.03 -22.51
CA LEU A 136 0.85 4.24 -22.45
C LEU A 136 1.13 2.76 -22.74
N ASN A 137 0.38 1.89 -22.09
CA ASN A 137 0.50 0.43 -22.19
C ASN A 137 1.90 -0.14 -21.83
N SER A 138 2.66 0.56 -21.00
CA SER A 138 3.94 0.10 -20.47
C SER A 138 3.92 -0.04 -18.95
N TYR A 139 4.73 -0.95 -18.40
CA TYR A 139 4.88 -1.10 -16.94
C TYR A 139 5.36 0.19 -16.28
N LEU A 140 6.27 0.90 -16.95
CA LEU A 140 6.80 2.16 -16.45
C LEU A 140 5.71 3.24 -16.42
N GLY A 141 4.87 3.33 -17.45
CA GLY A 141 3.75 4.27 -17.50
C GLY A 141 2.72 4.03 -16.39
N MET A 142 2.50 2.77 -15.99
CA MET A 142 1.61 2.42 -14.89
C MET A 142 2.19 2.82 -13.52
N CYS A 143 3.50 2.84 -13.37
CA CYS A 143 4.15 3.05 -12.08
C CYS A 143 4.68 4.47 -11.86
N ILE A 144 5.05 5.20 -12.92
CA ILE A 144 5.82 6.46 -12.83
C ILE A 144 5.14 7.52 -11.99
N THR A 145 3.81 7.62 -12.07
CA THR A 145 3.02 8.58 -11.30
C THR A 145 2.94 8.26 -9.80
N SER A 146 3.31 7.02 -9.44
CA SER A 146 3.29 6.54 -8.06
C SER A 146 4.68 6.39 -7.42
N PHE A 147 5.76 6.75 -8.12
CA PHE A 147 7.13 6.62 -7.60
C PHE A 147 7.43 7.56 -6.42
N VAL A 148 6.72 8.65 -6.30
CA VAL A 148 6.90 9.59 -5.20
C VAL A 148 5.67 9.57 -4.30
N SER A 149 5.90 9.39 -3.00
CA SER A 149 4.86 9.40 -1.98
C SER A 149 5.25 10.31 -0.83
N ALA A 150 4.54 11.43 -0.71
CA ALA A 150 4.76 12.37 0.38
C ALA A 150 4.50 11.75 1.76
N SER A 151 3.48 10.87 1.87
CA SER A 151 3.15 10.18 3.11
C SER A 151 4.25 9.21 3.55
N GLN A 152 4.79 8.41 2.63
CA GLN A 152 5.88 7.49 2.94
C GLN A 152 7.17 8.24 3.31
N MET A 153 7.50 9.31 2.56
CA MET A 153 8.64 10.18 2.87
C MET A 153 8.50 10.80 4.26
N PHE A 154 7.31 11.31 4.60
CA PHE A 154 7.03 11.88 5.92
C PHE A 154 7.21 10.85 7.04
N MET A 155 6.65 9.65 6.91
CA MET A 155 6.76 8.58 7.90
C MET A 155 8.22 8.14 8.10
N LEU A 156 8.96 7.98 7.00
CA LEU A 156 10.39 7.65 7.07
C LEU A 156 11.20 8.76 7.72
N ARG A 157 10.94 10.03 7.37
CA ARG A 157 11.61 11.18 8.00
C ARG A 157 11.37 11.20 9.51
N GLN A 158 10.14 11.00 9.97
CA GLN A 158 9.82 10.93 11.40
C GLN A 158 10.62 9.81 12.10
N ARG A 159 10.74 8.67 11.44
CA ARG A 159 11.51 7.54 11.97
C ARG A 159 13.01 7.83 11.97
N PHE A 160 13.55 8.43 10.91
CA PHE A 160 14.97 8.76 10.83
C PHE A 160 15.38 9.82 11.89
N MET A 161 14.51 10.78 12.15
CA MET A 161 14.72 11.76 13.22
C MET A 161 14.78 11.15 14.63
N SER A 162 14.20 9.97 14.84
CA SER A 162 14.26 9.25 16.12
C SER A 162 15.57 8.47 16.32
N VAL A 163 16.41 8.35 15.30
CA VAL A 163 17.72 7.70 15.38
C VAL A 163 18.74 8.73 15.93
N PRO A 164 19.52 8.38 16.99
CA PRO A 164 20.52 9.28 17.55
C PRO A 164 21.56 9.71 16.50
N ARG A 165 21.90 11.00 16.47
CA ARG A 165 22.90 11.55 15.54
C ARG A 165 24.28 10.96 15.74
N ASP A 166 24.63 10.64 16.97
CA ASP A 166 25.93 10.03 17.33
C ASP A 166 26.21 8.75 16.52
N MET A 167 25.18 7.99 16.15
CA MET A 167 25.36 6.80 15.32
C MET A 167 25.82 7.14 13.90
N ARG A 168 25.32 8.24 13.34
CA ARG A 168 25.77 8.74 12.05
C ARG A 168 27.19 9.27 12.14
N ASP A 169 27.46 10.06 13.17
CA ASP A 169 28.76 10.70 13.36
C ASP A 169 29.85 9.63 13.58
N ALA A 170 29.59 8.59 14.36
CA ALA A 170 30.49 7.44 14.50
C ALA A 170 30.73 6.73 13.16
N ALA A 171 29.69 6.46 12.39
CA ALA A 171 29.82 5.83 11.08
C ALA A 171 30.64 6.69 10.09
N MET A 172 30.48 8.03 10.12
CA MET A 172 31.28 8.94 9.30
C MET A 172 32.77 8.95 9.72
N LEU A 173 33.06 8.87 11.02
CA LEU A 173 34.43 8.74 11.52
C LEU A 173 35.09 7.44 11.05
N ASP A 174 34.30 6.36 10.93
CA ASP A 174 34.74 5.08 10.35
C ASP A 174 34.88 5.09 8.81
N GLY A 175 34.73 6.27 8.17
CA GLY A 175 34.83 6.43 6.71
C GLY A 175 33.60 5.91 5.93
N CYS A 176 32.46 5.74 6.60
CA CYS A 176 31.24 5.27 6.00
C CYS A 176 30.54 6.43 5.25
N GLY A 177 30.43 6.33 3.91
CA GLY A 177 29.67 7.30 3.12
C GLY A 177 28.16 7.18 3.34
N ASP A 178 27.40 8.22 2.98
CA ASP A 178 25.94 8.32 3.24
C ASP A 178 25.14 7.12 2.70
N LEU A 179 25.36 6.69 1.49
CA LEU A 179 24.63 5.54 0.92
C LEU A 179 24.93 4.24 1.69
N ARG A 180 26.19 4.04 2.10
CA ARG A 180 26.57 2.90 2.92
C ARG A 180 25.94 2.99 4.31
N TYR A 181 25.95 4.16 4.94
CA TYR A 181 25.27 4.41 6.20
C TYR A 181 23.77 4.10 6.12
N ILE A 182 23.10 4.58 5.08
CA ILE A 182 21.69 4.26 4.86
C ILE A 182 21.50 2.73 4.83
N ALA A 183 22.25 2.03 4.01
CA ALA A 183 22.04 0.59 3.77
C ALA A 183 22.41 -0.28 4.98
N THR A 184 23.52 0.05 5.68
CA THR A 184 24.09 -0.82 6.72
C THR A 184 23.64 -0.47 8.14
N VAL A 185 23.24 0.76 8.39
CA VAL A 185 22.87 1.23 9.74
C VAL A 185 21.41 1.66 9.79
N LEU A 186 21.04 2.63 8.96
CA LEU A 186 19.73 3.29 9.08
C LEU A 186 18.57 2.38 8.69
N LEU A 187 18.66 1.67 7.56
CA LEU A 187 17.59 0.78 7.10
C LEU A 187 17.37 -0.41 8.04
N PRO A 188 18.40 -1.12 8.57
CA PRO A 188 18.19 -2.17 9.55
C PRO A 188 17.49 -1.71 10.83
N ILE A 189 17.85 -0.53 11.36
CA ILE A 189 17.20 0.05 12.54
C ILE A 189 15.72 0.42 12.25
N CYS A 190 15.44 0.88 11.04
CA CYS A 190 14.11 1.30 10.60
C CYS A 190 13.31 0.19 9.94
N LYS A 191 13.81 -1.05 9.93
CA LYS A 191 13.18 -2.22 9.28
C LYS A 191 11.67 -2.37 9.55
N PRO A 192 11.15 -2.21 10.78
CA PRO A 192 9.72 -2.36 11.02
C PRO A 192 8.87 -1.39 10.20
N VAL A 193 9.28 -0.11 10.14
CA VAL A 193 8.55 0.91 9.36
C VAL A 193 8.67 0.64 7.86
N ILE A 194 9.88 0.28 7.39
CA ILE A 194 10.12 -0.04 5.97
C ILE A 194 9.26 -1.24 5.54
N THR A 195 9.18 -2.29 6.37
CA THR A 195 8.33 -3.45 6.08
C THR A 195 6.86 -3.07 5.99
N THR A 196 6.37 -2.20 6.88
CA THR A 196 4.99 -1.69 6.82
C THR A 196 4.73 -0.92 5.52
N LEU A 197 5.67 -0.04 5.12
CA LEU A 197 5.54 0.74 3.89
C LEU A 197 5.69 -0.11 2.63
N PHE A 198 6.41 -1.22 2.70
CA PHE A 198 6.53 -2.17 1.60
C PHE A 198 5.24 -2.94 1.35
N ILE A 199 4.48 -3.25 2.41
CA ILE A 199 3.20 -3.98 2.32
C ILE A 199 2.05 -3.04 1.90
N GLN A 200 2.16 -1.74 2.12
CA GLN A 200 1.17 -0.72 1.75
C GLN A 200 1.14 -0.45 0.23
#